data_c56c20284cb0504d2b6ae7c192282396
#
_entry.id   c56c20284cb0504d2b6ae7c192282396
#
_cell.length_a   1.000
_cell.length_b   1.000
_cell.length_c   1.000
_cell.angle_alpha   90.00
_cell.angle_beta   90.00
_cell.angle_gamma   90.00
#
_symmetry.space_group_name_H-M   'P 1'
#
loop_
_entity.id
_entity.type
_entity.pdbx_description
1 polymer ?
#
loop_
_entity_poly.entity_id
_entity_poly.type
_entity_poly.pdbx_seq_one_letter_code
_entity_poly.pdbx_strand_id
1 'polypeptide(L)'
;MIRLFVPDALAAGAEIAPTADQARYLTTVMRLGVGDGLLLFNGRDGEWRARLATVSKRGCTLAVEDRTRPQAAPPDLELVVALVKRARLETIVEKAAELGARRVRLAITRRTNADHTRVDRLQAIAAEAAEQTGRLDVPEVLAPAPLDRLLAAWEPGRRLMFCDEAGDDPVEAWGGDQGRARPALTALAQGPEEPWAVLIGPEGGFAPEERARLRALPFVTPVTLGPRILRADTAAISALTLWQAARGDWR
;
A
#
# COMPACT_ATOMS: atom_id res chain seq x y z
N MET A 1 -13.87 -15.09 -11.32
CA MET A 1 -13.44 -14.63 -12.65
C MET A 1 -12.07 -13.99 -12.46
N ILE A 2 -11.13 -14.20 -13.39
CA ILE A 2 -9.80 -13.62 -13.34
C ILE A 2 -9.92 -12.12 -13.50
N ARG A 3 -9.11 -11.36 -12.76
CA ARG A 3 -9.00 -9.90 -12.89
C ARG A 3 -7.58 -9.55 -13.30
N LEU A 4 -7.45 -8.57 -14.18
CA LEU A 4 -6.16 -8.16 -14.71
C LEU A 4 -6.07 -6.63 -14.77
N PHE A 5 -5.00 -6.08 -14.23
CA PHE A 5 -4.67 -4.67 -14.39
C PHE A 5 -4.02 -4.43 -15.75
N VAL A 6 -4.52 -3.44 -16.48
CA VAL A 6 -3.94 -2.98 -17.75
C VAL A 6 -3.81 -1.46 -17.75
N PRO A 7 -2.74 -0.88 -18.30
CA PRO A 7 -2.57 0.58 -18.33
C PRO A 7 -3.40 1.26 -19.41
N ASP A 8 -3.94 0.49 -20.35
CA ASP A 8 -4.66 0.98 -21.52
C ASP A 8 -6.01 1.59 -21.14
N ALA A 9 -6.55 2.46 -22.01
CA ALA A 9 -7.89 3.00 -21.83
C ALA A 9 -8.94 1.91 -22.08
N LEU A 10 -9.93 1.83 -21.19
CA LEU A 10 -11.00 0.83 -21.26
C LEU A 10 -12.30 1.49 -21.72
N ALA A 11 -12.82 0.99 -22.85
CA ALA A 11 -14.09 1.39 -23.43
C ALA A 11 -14.71 0.20 -24.17
N ALA A 12 -16.02 0.18 -24.33
CA ALA A 12 -16.72 -0.86 -25.10
C ALA A 12 -16.16 -0.92 -26.54
N GLY A 13 -15.82 -2.13 -26.99
CA GLY A 13 -15.23 -2.39 -28.30
C GLY A 13 -13.73 -2.12 -28.41
N ALA A 14 -13.06 -1.68 -27.34
CA ALA A 14 -11.61 -1.54 -27.34
C ALA A 14 -10.91 -2.91 -27.44
N GLU A 15 -9.78 -2.97 -28.12
CA GLU A 15 -8.89 -4.13 -28.14
C GLU A 15 -7.64 -3.83 -27.34
N ILE A 16 -7.30 -4.72 -26.39
CA ILE A 16 -6.14 -4.61 -25.52
C ILE A 16 -5.15 -5.72 -25.86
N ALA A 17 -3.89 -5.36 -26.03
CA ALA A 17 -2.79 -6.30 -26.15
C ALA A 17 -2.06 -6.40 -24.79
N PRO A 18 -2.31 -7.41 -23.96
CA PRO A 18 -1.63 -7.56 -22.68
C PRO A 18 -0.13 -7.78 -22.89
N THR A 19 0.67 -7.50 -21.86
CA THR A 19 2.11 -7.77 -21.92
C THR A 19 2.38 -9.27 -22.15
N ALA A 20 3.59 -9.61 -22.60
CA ALA A 20 3.98 -10.99 -22.86
C ALA A 20 3.79 -11.89 -21.61
N ASP A 21 4.12 -11.36 -20.42
CA ASP A 21 3.96 -12.09 -19.16
C ASP A 21 2.47 -12.27 -18.80
N GLN A 22 1.65 -11.25 -18.99
CA GLN A 22 0.20 -11.34 -18.81
C GLN A 22 -0.44 -12.32 -19.80
N ALA A 23 -0.06 -12.25 -21.08
CA ALA A 23 -0.55 -13.19 -22.09
C ALA A 23 -0.19 -14.64 -21.74
N ARG A 24 1.04 -14.87 -21.30
CA ARG A 24 1.49 -16.20 -20.84
C ARG A 24 0.72 -16.64 -19.58
N TYR A 25 0.51 -15.75 -18.61
CA TYR A 25 -0.29 -16.03 -17.43
C TYR A 25 -1.70 -16.48 -17.83
N LEU A 26 -2.39 -15.72 -18.66
CA LEU A 26 -3.76 -16.03 -19.09
C LEU A 26 -3.82 -17.36 -19.85
N THR A 27 -2.94 -17.58 -20.82
CA THR A 27 -3.05 -18.71 -21.75
C THR A 27 -2.38 -19.99 -21.25
N THR A 28 -1.28 -19.89 -20.48
CA THR A 28 -0.49 -21.06 -20.04
C THR A 28 -0.81 -21.45 -18.59
N VAL A 29 -0.86 -20.48 -17.69
CA VAL A 29 -1.11 -20.74 -16.26
C VAL A 29 -2.61 -20.94 -16.02
N MET A 30 -3.42 -19.97 -16.45
CA MET A 30 -4.86 -19.99 -16.27
C MET A 30 -5.60 -20.80 -17.36
N ARG A 31 -4.90 -21.15 -18.44
CA ARG A 31 -5.38 -21.98 -19.56
C ARG A 31 -6.64 -21.44 -20.24
N LEU A 32 -6.77 -20.12 -20.31
CA LEU A 32 -7.86 -19.49 -21.03
C LEU A 32 -7.69 -19.64 -22.54
N GLY A 33 -8.80 -19.89 -23.23
CA GLY A 33 -8.91 -19.96 -24.68
C GLY A 33 -9.69 -18.78 -25.27
N VAL A 34 -9.81 -18.76 -26.60
CA VAL A 34 -10.62 -17.75 -27.29
C VAL A 34 -12.08 -17.87 -26.84
N GLY A 35 -12.67 -16.73 -26.45
CA GLY A 35 -14.04 -16.65 -25.93
C GLY A 35 -14.12 -16.63 -24.40
N ASP A 36 -13.08 -17.08 -23.69
CA ASP A 36 -13.09 -17.06 -22.22
C ASP A 36 -13.04 -15.62 -21.66
N GLY A 37 -13.83 -15.41 -20.61
CA GLY A 37 -14.04 -14.09 -20.00
C GLY A 37 -13.11 -13.80 -18.83
N LEU A 38 -12.75 -12.53 -18.70
CA LEU A 38 -12.02 -11.97 -17.56
C LEU A 38 -12.51 -10.54 -17.26
N LEU A 39 -12.01 -9.95 -16.18
CA LEU A 39 -12.29 -8.57 -15.83
C LEU A 39 -11.01 -7.75 -15.97
N LEU A 40 -11.13 -6.55 -16.53
CA LEU A 40 -10.03 -5.58 -16.68
C LEU A 40 -10.31 -4.35 -15.83
N PHE A 41 -9.25 -3.74 -15.28
CA PHE A 41 -9.33 -2.45 -14.60
C PHE A 41 -8.02 -1.67 -14.79
N ASN A 42 -8.07 -0.33 -14.66
CA ASN A 42 -6.91 0.52 -14.93
C ASN A 42 -6.76 1.71 -13.97
N GLY A 43 -7.58 1.80 -12.93
CA GLY A 43 -7.55 2.92 -11.97
C GLY A 43 -8.26 4.20 -12.44
N ARG A 44 -8.89 4.20 -13.62
CA ARG A 44 -9.54 5.38 -14.22
C ARG A 44 -10.93 5.12 -14.75
N ASP A 45 -11.09 4.02 -15.47
CA ASP A 45 -12.29 3.77 -16.27
C ASP A 45 -13.27 2.80 -15.58
N GLY A 46 -12.90 2.31 -14.37
CA GLY A 46 -13.64 1.31 -13.64
C GLY A 46 -13.25 -0.11 -14.04
N GLU A 47 -14.13 -1.07 -13.78
CA GLU A 47 -13.94 -2.47 -14.11
C GLU A 47 -14.80 -2.85 -15.31
N TRP A 48 -14.19 -3.58 -16.23
CA TRP A 48 -14.79 -3.96 -17.50
C TRP A 48 -14.72 -5.47 -17.72
N ARG A 49 -15.79 -6.05 -18.23
CA ARG A 49 -15.75 -7.39 -18.78
C ARG A 49 -14.99 -7.37 -20.10
N ALA A 50 -14.17 -8.38 -20.30
CA ALA A 50 -13.47 -8.62 -21.55
C ALA A 50 -13.40 -10.12 -21.82
N ARG A 51 -13.13 -10.48 -23.06
CA ARG A 51 -12.88 -11.87 -23.46
C ARG A 51 -11.60 -11.97 -24.27
N LEU A 52 -10.99 -13.15 -24.28
CA LEU A 52 -9.90 -13.43 -25.21
C LEU A 52 -10.46 -13.46 -26.64
N ALA A 53 -10.03 -12.49 -27.45
CA ALA A 53 -10.43 -12.39 -28.85
C ALA A 53 -9.57 -13.28 -29.75
N THR A 54 -8.24 -13.29 -29.49
CA THR A 54 -7.28 -14.12 -30.24
C THR A 54 -6.25 -14.74 -29.30
N VAL A 55 -5.76 -15.93 -29.65
CA VAL A 55 -4.62 -16.58 -28.98
C VAL A 55 -3.65 -17.05 -30.06
N SER A 56 -2.38 -16.73 -29.92
CA SER A 56 -1.32 -17.11 -30.84
C SER A 56 -0.01 -17.41 -30.10
N LYS A 57 1.00 -17.90 -30.81
CA LYS A 57 2.35 -18.09 -30.24
C LYS A 57 3.02 -16.77 -29.82
N ARG A 58 2.54 -15.62 -30.31
CA ARG A 58 3.09 -14.29 -30.02
C ARG A 58 2.38 -13.58 -28.87
N GLY A 59 1.27 -14.11 -28.37
CA GLY A 59 0.46 -13.52 -27.32
C GLY A 59 -1.03 -13.68 -27.59
N CYS A 60 -1.84 -12.86 -26.95
CA CYS A 60 -3.29 -12.82 -27.13
C CYS A 60 -3.79 -11.37 -27.25
N THR A 61 -5.02 -11.20 -27.71
CA THR A 61 -5.75 -9.92 -27.65
C THR A 61 -7.00 -10.10 -26.81
N LEU A 62 -7.40 -9.04 -26.12
CA LEU A 62 -8.59 -8.97 -25.29
C LEU A 62 -9.56 -7.98 -25.92
N ALA A 63 -10.80 -8.39 -26.14
CA ALA A 63 -11.87 -7.50 -26.57
C ALA A 63 -12.66 -7.05 -25.34
N VAL A 64 -12.72 -5.73 -25.12
CA VAL A 64 -13.45 -5.10 -24.02
C VAL A 64 -14.94 -5.04 -24.38
N GLU A 65 -15.81 -5.47 -23.47
CA GLU A 65 -17.25 -5.57 -23.70
C GLU A 65 -18.02 -4.47 -22.94
N ASP A 66 -18.44 -4.76 -21.73
CA ASP A 66 -19.27 -3.88 -20.91
C ASP A 66 -18.62 -3.53 -19.57
N ARG A 67 -18.94 -2.34 -19.05
CA ARG A 67 -18.45 -1.90 -17.74
C ARG A 67 -19.27 -2.55 -16.64
N THR A 68 -18.59 -3.32 -15.78
CA THR A 68 -19.20 -4.02 -14.64
C THR A 68 -19.29 -3.16 -13.39
N ARG A 69 -18.32 -2.27 -13.18
CA ARG A 69 -18.32 -1.33 -12.04
C ARG A 69 -17.78 0.05 -12.47
N PRO A 70 -18.40 1.16 -12.04
CA PRO A 70 -17.82 2.48 -12.22
C PRO A 70 -16.55 2.63 -11.40
N GLN A 71 -15.65 3.54 -11.84
CA GLN A 71 -14.47 3.87 -11.04
C GLN A 71 -14.88 4.47 -9.70
N ALA A 72 -14.26 3.99 -8.65
CA ALA A 72 -14.34 4.53 -7.31
C ALA A 72 -12.92 4.72 -6.76
N ALA A 73 -12.68 5.84 -6.11
CA ALA A 73 -11.41 6.08 -5.46
C ALA A 73 -11.40 5.41 -4.07
N PRO A 74 -10.29 4.77 -3.68
CA PRO A 74 -10.13 4.32 -2.30
C PRO A 74 -10.01 5.52 -1.36
N PRO A 75 -10.13 5.30 -0.02
CA PRO A 75 -9.80 6.32 0.96
C PRO A 75 -8.40 6.89 0.73
N ASP A 76 -8.22 8.19 1.00
CA ASP A 76 -6.92 8.84 0.82
C ASP A 76 -5.96 8.48 1.96
N LEU A 77 -5.46 7.25 1.92
CA LEU A 77 -4.52 6.65 2.85
C LEU A 77 -3.21 6.33 2.16
N GLU A 78 -2.09 6.76 2.73
CA GLU A 78 -0.75 6.36 2.30
C GLU A 78 -0.04 5.53 3.38
N LEU A 79 0.84 4.64 2.97
CA LEU A 79 1.77 3.97 3.86
C LEU A 79 3.18 4.53 3.66
N VAL A 80 3.78 5.04 4.71
CA VAL A 80 5.21 5.36 4.79
C VAL A 80 5.88 4.26 5.59
N VAL A 81 6.75 3.49 4.98
CA VAL A 81 7.41 2.37 5.64
C VAL A 81 8.92 2.46 5.48
N ALA A 82 9.65 2.31 6.59
CA ALA A 82 11.10 2.21 6.53
C ALA A 82 11.52 0.96 5.75
N LEU A 83 12.63 1.05 5.01
CA LEU A 83 13.18 -0.13 4.35
C LEU A 83 13.53 -1.19 5.41
N VAL A 84 12.96 -2.36 5.24
CA VAL A 84 13.17 -3.56 6.05
C VAL A 84 13.65 -4.71 5.17
N LYS A 85 13.96 -5.86 5.75
CA LYS A 85 14.35 -7.05 4.99
C LYS A 85 13.34 -7.36 3.89
N ARG A 86 13.86 -7.69 2.69
CA ARG A 86 13.11 -7.86 1.44
C ARG A 86 11.79 -8.62 1.59
N ALA A 87 11.82 -9.82 2.17
CA ALA A 87 10.62 -10.65 2.28
C ALA A 87 9.49 -9.96 3.07
N ARG A 88 9.84 -9.21 4.13
CA ARG A 88 8.85 -8.43 4.90
C ARG A 88 8.33 -7.24 4.13
N LEU A 89 9.23 -6.54 3.42
CA LEU A 89 8.82 -5.40 2.61
C LEU A 89 7.85 -5.83 1.50
N GLU A 90 8.10 -6.97 0.86
CA GLU A 90 7.20 -7.56 -0.13
C GLU A 90 5.82 -7.86 0.50
N THR A 91 5.78 -8.49 1.68
CA THR A 91 4.53 -8.72 2.43
C THR A 91 3.83 -7.40 2.81
N ILE A 92 4.57 -6.41 3.29
CA ILE A 92 3.99 -5.10 3.66
C ILE A 92 3.32 -4.44 2.46
N VAL A 93 3.97 -4.44 1.29
CA VAL A 93 3.41 -3.85 0.07
C VAL A 93 2.16 -4.61 -0.40
N GLU A 94 2.20 -5.94 -0.39
CA GLU A 94 1.05 -6.79 -0.66
C GLU A 94 -0.14 -6.42 0.25
N LYS A 95 0.08 -6.41 1.56
CA LYS A 95 -0.98 -6.12 2.53
C LYS A 95 -1.42 -4.64 2.53
N ALA A 96 -0.54 -3.71 2.19
CA ALA A 96 -0.93 -2.31 1.99
C ALA A 96 -1.91 -2.16 0.81
N ALA A 97 -1.68 -2.91 -0.27
CA ALA A 97 -2.61 -2.96 -1.38
C ALA A 97 -3.96 -3.58 -0.97
N GLU A 98 -3.96 -4.72 -0.29
CA GLU A 98 -5.18 -5.39 0.21
C GLU A 98 -5.99 -4.49 1.16
N LEU A 99 -5.30 -3.74 2.03
CA LEU A 99 -5.88 -2.89 3.06
C LEU A 99 -6.18 -1.45 2.58
N GLY A 100 -6.17 -1.22 1.27
CA GLY A 100 -6.68 0.01 0.69
C GLY A 100 -5.72 1.20 0.69
N ALA A 101 -4.43 1.03 0.97
CA ALA A 101 -3.48 2.12 0.81
C ALA A 101 -3.42 2.56 -0.66
N ARG A 102 -3.46 3.87 -0.90
CA ARG A 102 -3.39 4.46 -2.24
C ARG A 102 -1.95 4.56 -2.75
N ARG A 103 -1.00 4.71 -1.83
CA ARG A 103 0.43 4.90 -2.14
C ARG A 103 1.30 4.30 -1.06
N VAL A 104 2.45 3.75 -1.45
CA VAL A 104 3.49 3.29 -0.54
C VAL A 104 4.76 4.11 -0.76
N ARG A 105 5.19 4.83 0.27
CA ARG A 105 6.44 5.61 0.31
C ARG A 105 7.48 4.82 1.09
N LEU A 106 8.60 4.56 0.46
CA LEU A 106 9.73 3.86 1.09
C LEU A 106 10.65 4.86 1.76
N ALA A 107 10.82 4.75 3.09
CA ALA A 107 11.64 5.67 3.87
C ALA A 107 13.00 5.06 4.23
N ILE A 108 14.06 5.86 4.15
CA ILE A 108 15.38 5.54 4.68
C ILE A 108 15.51 6.32 5.98
N THR A 109 15.58 5.61 7.12
CA THR A 109 15.78 6.15 8.45
C THR A 109 17.22 5.91 8.91
N ARG A 110 17.65 6.52 10.02
CA ARG A 110 19.00 6.33 10.55
C ARG A 110 19.32 4.89 10.95
N ARG A 111 18.29 4.08 11.28
CA ARG A 111 18.43 2.68 11.67
C ARG A 111 17.94 1.71 10.61
N THR A 112 17.80 2.18 9.38
CA THR A 112 17.53 1.32 8.22
C THR A 112 18.78 0.53 7.88
N ASN A 113 18.66 -0.80 7.85
CA ASN A 113 19.76 -1.71 7.51
C ASN A 113 19.67 -2.28 6.09
N ALA A 114 18.67 -1.90 5.32
CA ALA A 114 18.48 -2.35 3.95
C ALA A 114 19.10 -1.35 2.97
N ASP A 115 20.01 -1.82 2.12
CA ASP A 115 20.79 -0.96 1.24
C ASP A 115 20.04 -0.56 -0.03
N HIS A 116 19.18 -1.43 -0.55
CA HIS A 116 18.42 -1.17 -1.77
C HIS A 116 17.19 -2.07 -1.86
N THR A 117 16.25 -1.67 -2.72
CA THR A 117 15.08 -2.49 -3.05
C THR A 117 14.72 -2.34 -4.52
N ARG A 118 14.07 -3.33 -5.07
CA ARG A 118 13.57 -3.33 -6.45
C ARG A 118 12.12 -2.82 -6.46
N VAL A 119 11.96 -1.54 -6.76
CA VAL A 119 10.65 -0.88 -6.80
C VAL A 119 9.74 -1.50 -7.85
N ASP A 120 10.28 -1.88 -9.01
CA ASP A 120 9.57 -2.59 -10.08
C ASP A 120 8.91 -3.89 -9.58
N ARG A 121 9.62 -4.66 -8.75
CA ARG A 121 9.08 -5.88 -8.16
C ARG A 121 8.00 -5.57 -7.12
N LEU A 122 8.19 -4.56 -6.28
CA LEU A 122 7.18 -4.14 -5.31
C LEU A 122 5.91 -3.63 -6.00
N GLN A 123 6.07 -2.90 -7.10
CA GLN A 123 4.95 -2.44 -7.92
C GLN A 123 4.18 -3.62 -8.55
N ALA A 124 4.88 -4.65 -9.00
CA ALA A 124 4.24 -5.87 -9.51
C ALA A 124 3.45 -6.62 -8.41
N ILE A 125 4.00 -6.70 -7.19
CA ILE A 125 3.31 -7.28 -6.03
C ILE A 125 2.04 -6.49 -5.69
N ALA A 126 2.12 -5.15 -5.71
CA ALA A 126 0.96 -4.30 -5.47
C ALA A 126 -0.14 -4.51 -6.53
N ALA A 127 0.25 -4.69 -7.80
CA ALA A 127 -0.70 -4.98 -8.88
C ALA A 127 -1.37 -6.34 -8.70
N GLU A 128 -0.59 -7.39 -8.41
CA GLU A 128 -1.12 -8.73 -8.16
C GLU A 128 -2.10 -8.74 -6.96
N ALA A 129 -1.74 -8.06 -5.85
CA ALA A 129 -2.64 -7.93 -4.71
C ALA A 129 -3.93 -7.18 -5.06
N ALA A 130 -3.87 -6.13 -5.88
CA ALA A 130 -5.05 -5.39 -6.34
C ALA A 130 -5.97 -6.25 -7.23
N GLU A 131 -5.39 -7.11 -8.08
CA GLU A 131 -6.14 -8.06 -8.90
C GLU A 131 -6.94 -9.05 -8.05
N GLN A 132 -6.33 -9.55 -6.96
CA GLN A 132 -6.94 -10.55 -6.08
C GLN A 132 -8.03 -9.97 -5.16
N THR A 133 -7.91 -8.72 -4.76
CA THR A 133 -8.76 -8.10 -3.72
C THR A 133 -9.93 -7.28 -4.24
N GLY A 134 -10.12 -7.23 -5.55
CA GLY A 134 -11.26 -6.51 -6.12
C GLY A 134 -11.10 -5.00 -6.20
N ARG A 135 -9.90 -4.47 -6.00
CA ARG A 135 -9.59 -3.03 -6.18
C ARG A 135 -9.79 -2.61 -7.64
N LEU A 136 -10.08 -1.33 -7.83
CA LEU A 136 -10.19 -0.72 -9.16
C LEU A 136 -8.92 0.08 -9.54
N ASP A 137 -7.96 0.18 -8.62
CA ASP A 137 -6.68 0.86 -8.76
C ASP A 137 -5.54 0.00 -8.22
N VAL A 138 -4.33 0.36 -8.57
CA VAL A 138 -3.10 -0.24 -8.03
C VAL A 138 -2.37 0.84 -7.24
N PRO A 139 -1.98 0.59 -5.97
CA PRO A 139 -1.21 1.57 -5.21
C PRO A 139 0.14 1.84 -5.87
N GLU A 140 0.51 3.12 -5.93
CA GLU A 140 1.81 3.54 -6.43
C GLU A 140 2.89 3.25 -5.39
N VAL A 141 3.96 2.55 -5.77
CA VAL A 141 5.13 2.32 -4.93
C VAL A 141 6.24 3.27 -5.34
N LEU A 142 6.57 4.22 -4.46
CA LEU A 142 7.58 5.25 -4.73
C LEU A 142 9.00 4.76 -4.42
N ALA A 143 9.96 5.34 -5.13
CA ALA A 143 11.37 5.09 -4.86
C ALA A 143 11.76 5.48 -3.42
N PRO A 144 12.73 4.77 -2.79
CA PRO A 144 13.19 5.10 -1.46
C PRO A 144 13.74 6.52 -1.36
N ALA A 145 13.39 7.21 -0.28
CA ALA A 145 13.90 8.53 0.02
C ALA A 145 14.24 8.68 1.52
N PRO A 146 15.23 9.51 1.89
CA PRO A 146 15.49 9.83 3.28
C PRO A 146 14.23 10.35 3.98
N LEU A 147 13.96 9.87 5.21
CA LEU A 147 12.79 10.29 5.99
C LEU A 147 12.73 11.82 6.13
N ASP A 148 13.85 12.46 6.37
CA ASP A 148 13.93 13.91 6.48
C ASP A 148 13.47 14.64 5.22
N ARG A 149 13.79 14.09 4.05
CA ARG A 149 13.34 14.64 2.76
C ARG A 149 11.83 14.44 2.56
N LEU A 150 11.30 13.29 2.95
CA LEU A 150 9.85 13.02 2.90
C LEU A 150 9.09 13.99 3.80
N LEU A 151 9.57 14.22 5.02
CA LEU A 151 8.95 15.14 5.98
C LEU A 151 9.08 16.62 5.55
N ALA A 152 10.18 17.00 4.91
CA ALA A 152 10.37 18.36 4.40
C ALA A 152 9.44 18.71 3.22
N ALA A 153 9.08 17.70 2.43
CA ALA A 153 8.15 17.82 1.30
C ALA A 153 6.74 17.31 1.65
N TRP A 154 6.37 17.35 2.94
CA TRP A 154 5.08 16.81 3.39
C TRP A 154 3.90 17.57 2.80
N GLU A 155 2.91 16.83 2.35
CA GLU A 155 1.71 17.39 1.72
C GLU A 155 0.88 18.16 2.76
N PRO A 156 0.57 19.44 2.52
CA PRO A 156 -0.28 20.21 3.42
C PRO A 156 -1.65 19.56 3.61
N GLY A 157 -2.10 19.46 4.87
CA GLY A 157 -3.38 18.86 5.22
C GLY A 157 -3.37 17.35 5.37
N ARG A 158 -2.29 16.64 5.00
CA ARG A 158 -2.17 15.21 5.27
C ARG A 158 -1.67 14.96 6.69
N ARG A 159 -2.42 14.19 7.47
CA ARG A 159 -2.02 13.74 8.81
C ARG A 159 -1.06 12.55 8.71
N LEU A 160 -0.19 12.40 9.70
CA LEU A 160 0.73 11.26 9.80
C LEU A 160 0.50 10.52 11.12
N MET A 161 -0.07 9.32 11.03
CA MET A 161 -0.13 8.38 12.14
C MET A 161 1.25 7.75 12.33
N PHE A 162 1.94 8.19 13.34
CA PHE A 162 3.28 7.69 13.67
C PHE A 162 3.18 6.54 14.68
N CYS A 163 3.46 5.31 14.23
CA CYS A 163 3.49 4.13 15.10
C CYS A 163 4.77 4.18 15.95
N ASP A 164 4.62 4.70 17.16
CA ASP A 164 5.68 4.94 18.13
C ASP A 164 5.50 4.02 19.34
N GLU A 165 6.23 2.91 19.34
CA GLU A 165 6.11 1.86 20.36
C GLU A 165 6.99 2.11 21.58
N ALA A 166 7.97 3.02 21.48
CA ALA A 166 8.93 3.27 22.53
C ALA A 166 8.36 4.16 23.64
N GLY A 167 8.75 3.88 24.87
CA GLY A 167 8.66 4.81 25.99
C GLY A 167 9.84 5.78 26.04
N ASP A 168 9.97 6.53 27.13
CA ASP A 168 10.98 7.59 27.28
C ASP A 168 12.05 7.22 28.32
N ASP A 169 11.98 6.06 28.97
CA ASP A 169 12.97 5.62 29.96
C ASP A 169 14.23 5.06 29.24
N PRO A 170 15.40 5.69 29.37
CA PRO A 170 16.62 5.25 28.70
C PRO A 170 17.21 3.95 29.28
N VAL A 171 16.77 3.52 30.47
CA VAL A 171 17.28 2.33 31.16
C VAL A 171 16.44 1.09 30.83
N GLU A 172 15.14 1.28 30.59
CA GLU A 172 14.23 0.20 30.30
C GLU A 172 14.32 -0.25 28.84
N ALA A 173 14.12 -1.55 28.62
CA ALA A 173 14.02 -2.09 27.29
C ALA A 173 12.87 -1.39 26.55
N TRP A 174 13.16 -0.85 25.35
CA TRP A 174 12.20 -0.10 24.54
C TRP A 174 11.61 1.15 25.22
N GLY A 175 12.30 1.70 26.22
CA GLY A 175 11.89 2.93 26.92
C GLY A 175 10.77 2.72 27.95
N GLY A 176 10.45 1.51 28.35
CA GLY A 176 9.42 1.23 29.34
C GLY A 176 8.02 1.72 28.96
N ASP A 177 7.16 1.93 29.96
CA ASP A 177 5.77 2.38 29.75
C ASP A 177 5.61 3.91 29.82
N GLN A 178 6.56 4.62 30.43
CA GLN A 178 6.51 6.07 30.58
C GLN A 178 6.70 6.76 29.22
N GLY A 179 5.90 7.77 28.93
CA GLY A 179 6.00 8.54 27.69
C GLY A 179 5.49 7.82 26.43
N ARG A 180 4.87 6.65 26.56
CA ARG A 180 4.24 5.97 25.43
C ARG A 180 3.10 6.79 24.82
N ALA A 181 2.96 6.67 23.52
CA ALA A 181 1.88 7.28 22.78
C ALA A 181 0.50 6.70 23.16
N ARG A 182 -0.57 7.42 22.82
CA ARG A 182 -1.93 6.93 23.04
C ARG A 182 -2.25 5.73 22.15
N PRO A 183 -3.15 4.81 22.58
CA PRO A 183 -3.64 3.74 21.71
C PRO A 183 -4.22 4.28 20.40
N ALA A 184 -3.93 3.61 19.29
CA ALA A 184 -4.27 4.07 17.95
C ALA A 184 -5.77 4.40 17.79
N LEU A 185 -6.68 3.54 18.23
CA LEU A 185 -8.13 3.80 18.13
C LEU A 185 -8.55 5.05 18.91
N THR A 186 -7.97 5.27 20.09
CA THR A 186 -8.26 6.47 20.89
C THR A 186 -7.76 7.74 20.20
N ALA A 187 -6.58 7.68 19.57
CA ALA A 187 -6.00 8.81 18.86
C ALA A 187 -6.73 9.12 17.54
N LEU A 188 -7.24 8.09 16.86
CA LEU A 188 -7.97 8.21 15.61
C LEU A 188 -9.46 8.56 15.78
N ALA A 189 -10.03 8.41 16.98
CA ALA A 189 -11.45 8.64 17.22
C ALA A 189 -11.89 10.10 16.98
N GLN A 190 -10.97 11.04 17.05
CA GLN A 190 -11.24 12.49 16.96
C GLN A 190 -10.46 13.12 15.80
N GLY A 191 -11.00 14.19 15.25
CA GLY A 191 -10.38 15.02 14.21
C GLY A 191 -11.15 15.02 12.89
N PRO A 192 -10.80 15.96 12.00
CA PRO A 192 -11.47 16.13 10.72
C PRO A 192 -11.24 14.94 9.76
N GLU A 193 -12.06 14.86 8.73
CA GLU A 193 -11.85 13.97 7.59
C GLU A 193 -10.76 14.56 6.70
N GLU A 194 -9.53 14.26 6.99
CA GLU A 194 -8.34 14.68 6.26
C GLU A 194 -7.66 13.46 5.63
N PRO A 195 -6.84 13.67 4.59
CA PRO A 195 -5.94 12.62 4.09
C PRO A 195 -4.98 12.16 5.17
N TRP A 196 -4.67 10.86 5.20
CA TRP A 196 -3.78 10.29 6.19
C TRP A 196 -2.63 9.52 5.56
N ALA A 197 -1.53 9.44 6.29
CA ALA A 197 -0.49 8.44 6.08
C ALA A 197 -0.20 7.71 7.39
N VAL A 198 0.24 6.46 7.29
CA VAL A 198 0.72 5.65 8.40
C VAL A 198 2.22 5.51 8.28
N LEU A 199 2.97 5.78 9.35
CA LEU A 199 4.43 5.63 9.39
C LEU A 199 4.83 4.43 10.25
N ILE A 200 5.53 3.48 9.60
CA ILE A 200 6.09 2.28 10.22
C ILE A 200 7.62 2.34 10.18
N GLY A 201 8.24 2.15 11.34
CA GLY A 201 9.70 2.15 11.50
C GLY A 201 10.39 0.86 11.06
N PRO A 202 11.74 0.88 11.04
CA PRO A 202 12.56 -0.31 10.80
C PRO A 202 12.59 -1.22 12.05
N GLU A 203 13.16 -2.42 11.90
CA GLU A 203 13.30 -3.37 13.02
C GLU A 203 14.07 -2.80 14.22
N GLY A 204 14.98 -1.86 14.01
CA GLY A 204 15.74 -1.16 15.06
C GLY A 204 15.03 0.04 15.68
N GLY A 205 13.78 0.31 15.30
CA GLY A 205 13.03 1.50 15.70
C GLY A 205 13.61 2.80 15.12
N PHE A 206 13.09 3.94 15.53
CA PHE A 206 13.60 5.26 15.15
C PHE A 206 14.76 5.67 16.07
N ALA A 207 15.71 6.43 15.54
CA ALA A 207 16.72 7.07 16.38
C ALA A 207 16.05 8.11 17.31
N PRO A 208 16.60 8.38 18.52
CA PRO A 208 15.99 9.31 19.47
C PRO A 208 15.70 10.69 18.86
N GLU A 209 16.59 11.19 18.02
CA GLU A 209 16.45 12.51 17.38
C GLU A 209 15.36 12.47 16.28
N GLU A 210 15.24 11.36 15.54
CA GLU A 210 14.15 11.17 14.56
C GLU A 210 12.81 11.12 15.28
N ARG A 211 12.72 10.36 16.38
CA ARG A 211 11.52 10.25 17.20
C ARG A 211 11.10 11.58 17.79
N ALA A 212 12.02 12.32 18.39
CA ALA A 212 11.75 13.65 18.95
C ALA A 212 11.26 14.62 17.87
N ARG A 213 11.91 14.62 16.71
CA ARG A 213 11.50 15.44 15.56
C ARG A 213 10.10 15.08 15.07
N LEU A 214 9.80 13.79 14.89
CA LEU A 214 8.48 13.33 14.47
C LEU A 214 7.40 13.80 15.44
N ARG A 215 7.61 13.65 16.74
CA ARG A 215 6.67 14.08 17.78
C ARG A 215 6.45 15.59 17.83
N ALA A 216 7.41 16.39 17.37
CA ALA A 216 7.31 17.85 17.34
C ALA A 216 6.54 18.39 16.12
N LEU A 217 6.27 17.59 15.11
CA LEU A 217 5.58 18.03 13.88
C LEU A 217 4.07 18.14 14.11
N PRO A 218 3.43 19.26 13.73
CA PRO A 218 2.01 19.51 14.05
C PRO A 218 1.04 18.58 13.32
N PHE A 219 1.45 17.99 12.20
CA PHE A 219 0.63 17.04 11.43
C PHE A 219 0.82 15.59 11.88
N VAL A 220 1.73 15.32 12.84
CA VAL A 220 2.02 13.97 13.33
C VAL A 220 1.13 13.65 14.53
N THR A 221 0.57 12.46 14.53
CA THR A 221 -0.19 11.87 15.63
C THR A 221 0.52 10.60 16.07
N PRO A 222 1.32 10.65 17.15
CA PRO A 222 1.96 9.47 17.70
C PRO A 222 0.92 8.51 18.27
N VAL A 223 1.07 7.20 17.97
CA VAL A 223 0.18 6.15 18.47
C VAL A 223 0.96 4.91 18.88
N THR A 224 0.43 4.16 19.84
CA THR A 224 0.88 2.80 20.11
C THR A 224 -0.11 1.77 19.55
N LEU A 225 0.43 0.65 19.07
CA LEU A 225 -0.34 -0.50 18.60
C LEU A 225 -0.55 -1.56 19.70
N GLY A 226 -0.26 -1.21 20.93
CA GLY A 226 -0.45 -2.08 22.10
C GLY A 226 0.84 -2.30 22.90
N PRO A 227 0.82 -3.21 23.90
CA PRO A 227 1.92 -3.34 24.86
C PRO A 227 3.13 -4.12 24.36
N ARG A 228 3.03 -4.76 23.20
CA ARG A 228 4.12 -5.56 22.62
C ARG A 228 4.77 -4.86 21.45
N ILE A 229 6.09 -5.04 21.30
CA ILE A 229 6.81 -4.60 20.09
C ILE A 229 6.44 -5.54 18.96
N LEU A 230 5.82 -4.98 17.93
CA LEU A 230 5.42 -5.71 16.74
C LEU A 230 6.56 -5.70 15.70
N ARG A 231 6.63 -6.74 14.90
CA ARG A 231 7.46 -6.70 13.68
C ARG A 231 6.85 -5.74 12.67
N ALA A 232 7.68 -5.18 11.78
CA ALA A 232 7.25 -4.14 10.85
C ALA A 232 6.06 -4.56 9.97
N ASP A 233 6.03 -5.81 9.49
CA ASP A 233 4.91 -6.38 8.74
C ASP A 233 3.63 -6.46 9.59
N THR A 234 3.71 -6.98 10.80
CA THR A 234 2.58 -7.02 11.73
C THR A 234 2.12 -5.61 12.11
N ALA A 235 3.05 -4.69 12.36
CA ALA A 235 2.74 -3.30 12.69
C ALA A 235 2.01 -2.61 11.52
N ALA A 236 2.48 -2.79 10.29
CA ALA A 236 1.85 -2.21 9.11
C ALA A 236 0.41 -2.72 8.92
N ILE A 237 0.21 -4.04 8.98
CA ILE A 237 -1.12 -4.65 8.87
C ILE A 237 -2.04 -4.13 9.98
N SER A 238 -1.59 -4.16 11.24
CA SER A 238 -2.38 -3.70 12.38
C SER A 238 -2.75 -2.22 12.27
N ALA A 239 -1.79 -1.36 11.92
CA ALA A 239 -2.01 0.07 11.81
C ALA A 239 -2.99 0.42 10.69
N LEU A 240 -2.83 -0.17 9.50
CA LEU A 240 -3.74 0.03 8.38
C LEU A 240 -5.14 -0.47 8.71
N THR A 241 -5.27 -1.66 9.33
CA THR A 241 -6.57 -2.21 9.76
C THR A 241 -7.27 -1.29 10.77
N LEU A 242 -6.55 -0.81 11.78
CA LEU A 242 -7.12 0.11 12.77
C LEU A 242 -7.54 1.44 12.14
N TRP A 243 -6.75 1.95 11.19
CA TRP A 243 -7.11 3.16 10.47
C TRP A 243 -8.35 2.94 9.60
N GLN A 244 -8.44 1.84 8.85
CA GLN A 244 -9.61 1.52 8.02
C GLN A 244 -10.89 1.40 8.88
N ALA A 245 -10.80 0.74 10.02
CA ALA A 245 -11.92 0.59 10.95
C ALA A 245 -12.35 1.91 11.61
N ALA A 246 -11.40 2.83 11.85
CA ALA A 246 -11.69 4.10 12.52
C ALA A 246 -12.04 5.24 11.55
N ARG A 247 -11.46 5.27 10.35
CA ARG A 247 -11.47 6.41 9.43
C ARG A 247 -11.76 6.04 7.98
N GLY A 248 -11.50 4.80 7.59
CA GLY A 248 -11.58 4.33 6.22
C GLY A 248 -12.98 3.85 5.80
N ASP A 249 -12.99 2.91 4.87
CA ASP A 249 -14.19 2.36 4.24
C ASP A 249 -14.74 1.08 4.91
N TRP A 250 -14.19 0.71 6.10
CA TRP A 250 -14.67 -0.44 6.87
C TRP A 250 -15.70 -0.05 7.96
N ARG A 251 -16.19 1.16 7.98
CA ARG A 251 -17.17 1.68 8.94
C ARG A 251 -18.57 1.88 8.31
#